data_49d5f1689f6d17edef6863cd8dc8834a
#
_entry.id   49d5f1689f6d17edef6863cd8dc8834a
#
_cell.length_a   1.000
_cell.length_b   1.000
_cell.length_c   1.000
_cell.angle_alpha   90.00
_cell.angle_beta   90.00
_cell.angle_gamma   90.00
#
_symmetry.space_group_name_H-M   'P 1'
#
loop_
_entity.id
_entity.type
_entity.pdbx_description
1 polymer ?
#
loop_
_entity_poly.entity_id
_entity_poly.type
_entity_poly.pdbx_seq_one_letter_code
_entity_poly.pdbx_strand_id
1 'polypeptide(L)'
;QTYINLHRHAAVRASLTRHPKVALRLMVAHVIVGSPLWTVKPEPQTARNDDVRESVETCRAETDFDAKRRAVLDLLGFSPEEPTVTGGNGDDFGLVGVFLRLLDVPDRAVMDVIVIVMGETLASGSAAIEAVGGEIGVDMARYWQADDAFFECVRDKEVLTRIVAEVAGEPVAAANAKEPGKVLK
;
A
#
# COMPACT_ATOMS: atom_id res chain seq x y z
N GLN A 1 -17.31 34.22 -23.19
CA GLN A 1 -16.28 33.33 -22.63
C GLN A 1 -16.79 31.89 -22.50
N THR A 2 -18.01 31.68 -22.03
CA THR A 2 -18.62 30.32 -21.88
C THR A 2 -18.72 29.58 -23.22
N TYR A 3 -19.08 30.24 -24.30
CA TYR A 3 -19.18 29.64 -25.64
C TYR A 3 -17.83 29.08 -26.12
N ILE A 4 -16.76 29.86 -26.00
CA ILE A 4 -15.40 29.43 -26.36
C ILE A 4 -14.95 28.27 -25.50
N ASN A 5 -15.25 28.31 -24.19
CA ASN A 5 -14.89 27.23 -23.28
C ASN A 5 -15.60 25.91 -23.61
N LEU A 6 -16.85 25.93 -24.00
CA LEU A 6 -17.62 24.77 -24.46
C LEU A 6 -17.01 24.15 -25.72
N HIS A 7 -16.63 24.96 -26.70
CA HIS A 7 -15.95 24.46 -27.90
C HIS A 7 -14.55 23.91 -27.60
N ARG A 8 -13.79 24.58 -26.72
CA ARG A 8 -12.48 24.07 -26.25
C ARG A 8 -12.63 22.71 -25.57
N HIS A 9 -13.59 22.58 -24.66
CA HIS A 9 -13.90 21.32 -23.99
C HIS A 9 -14.19 20.20 -24.99
N ALA A 10 -15.07 20.45 -25.97
CA ALA A 10 -15.41 19.48 -27.03
C ALA A 10 -14.16 19.07 -27.83
N ALA A 11 -13.33 20.05 -28.24
CA ALA A 11 -12.13 19.83 -29.03
C ALA A 11 -11.07 19.01 -28.26
N VAL A 12 -10.83 19.34 -26.98
CA VAL A 12 -9.87 18.60 -26.11
C VAL A 12 -10.35 17.18 -25.91
N ARG A 13 -11.62 16.94 -25.60
CA ARG A 13 -12.18 15.59 -25.44
C ARG A 13 -12.01 14.75 -26.71
N ALA A 14 -12.35 15.28 -27.85
CA ALA A 14 -12.20 14.60 -29.13
C ALA A 14 -10.73 14.28 -29.43
N SER A 15 -9.81 15.20 -29.13
CA SER A 15 -8.38 14.98 -29.32
C SER A 15 -7.80 13.94 -28.35
N LEU A 16 -8.25 13.93 -27.11
CA LEU A 16 -7.76 13.01 -26.05
C LEU A 16 -7.97 11.53 -26.42
N THR A 17 -9.02 11.21 -27.18
CA THR A 17 -9.29 9.82 -27.64
C THR A 17 -8.13 9.22 -28.45
N ARG A 18 -7.27 10.04 -29.03
CA ARG A 18 -6.12 9.63 -29.83
C ARG A 18 -4.79 9.69 -29.07
N HIS A 19 -4.84 10.04 -27.78
CA HIS A 19 -3.65 10.26 -26.95
C HIS A 19 -3.73 9.47 -25.63
N PRO A 20 -3.74 8.10 -25.67
CA PRO A 20 -3.95 7.27 -24.48
C PRO A 20 -2.87 7.49 -23.40
N LYS A 21 -1.63 7.80 -23.78
CA LYS A 21 -0.57 8.11 -22.82
C LYS A 21 -0.83 9.40 -22.04
N VAL A 22 -1.46 10.39 -22.67
CA VAL A 22 -1.86 11.64 -22.00
C VAL A 22 -3.04 11.36 -21.07
N ALA A 23 -4.02 10.56 -21.52
CA ALA A 23 -5.15 10.15 -20.70
C ALA A 23 -4.72 9.38 -19.44
N LEU A 24 -3.75 8.47 -19.56
CA LEU A 24 -3.17 7.74 -18.41
C LEU A 24 -2.55 8.70 -17.38
N ARG A 25 -1.77 9.67 -17.82
CA ARG A 25 -1.12 10.64 -16.93
C ARG A 25 -2.14 11.56 -16.24
N LEU A 26 -3.18 11.95 -16.94
CA LEU A 26 -4.28 12.71 -16.35
C LEU A 26 -5.00 11.88 -15.29
N MET A 27 -5.25 10.60 -15.56
CA MET A 27 -5.83 9.66 -14.59
C MET A 27 -4.98 9.58 -13.32
N VAL A 28 -3.66 9.36 -13.46
CA VAL A 28 -2.74 9.27 -12.32
C VAL A 28 -2.66 10.57 -11.55
N ALA A 29 -2.67 11.72 -12.22
CA ALA A 29 -2.72 13.02 -11.56
C ALA A 29 -3.99 13.20 -10.71
N HIS A 30 -5.17 12.78 -11.21
CA HIS A 30 -6.40 12.76 -10.42
C HIS A 30 -6.30 11.83 -9.19
N VAL A 31 -5.66 10.68 -9.36
CA VAL A 31 -5.46 9.71 -8.25
C VAL A 31 -4.61 10.32 -7.14
N ILE A 32 -3.52 10.99 -7.50
CA ILE A 32 -2.56 11.59 -6.54
C ILE A 32 -3.18 12.77 -5.80
N VAL A 33 -3.71 13.72 -6.53
CA VAL A 33 -4.19 15.00 -6.00
C VAL A 33 -5.62 14.90 -5.48
N GLY A 34 -6.41 14.02 -6.04
CA GLY A 34 -7.86 13.97 -5.87
C GLY A 34 -8.57 15.05 -6.70
N SER A 35 -9.87 14.91 -6.84
CA SER A 35 -10.74 15.93 -7.47
C SER A 35 -12.19 15.70 -7.03
N PRO A 36 -13.09 16.68 -7.26
CA PRO A 36 -14.51 16.48 -7.00
C PRO A 36 -15.13 15.34 -7.82
N LEU A 37 -14.48 14.96 -8.93
CA LEU A 37 -14.96 13.95 -9.85
C LEU A 37 -14.41 12.55 -9.50
N TRP A 38 -13.22 12.49 -8.92
CA TRP A 38 -12.55 11.23 -8.64
C TRP A 38 -11.48 11.39 -7.56
N THR A 39 -11.56 10.56 -6.51
CA THR A 39 -10.63 10.54 -5.40
C THR A 39 -10.22 9.11 -5.08
N VAL A 40 -8.93 8.88 -4.87
CA VAL A 40 -8.37 7.66 -4.28
C VAL A 40 -7.84 8.02 -2.90
N LYS A 41 -8.21 7.23 -1.91
CA LYS A 41 -7.77 7.45 -0.52
C LYS A 41 -6.80 6.35 -0.11
N PRO A 42 -5.67 6.70 0.52
CA PRO A 42 -4.83 5.71 1.16
C PRO A 42 -5.58 5.09 2.36
N GLU A 43 -5.27 3.84 2.64
CA GLU A 43 -5.84 3.08 3.77
C GLU A 43 -4.71 2.69 4.72
N PRO A 44 -4.18 3.62 5.53
CA PRO A 44 -3.09 3.34 6.43
C PRO A 44 -3.50 2.31 7.48
N GLN A 45 -2.68 1.29 7.65
CA GLN A 45 -2.90 0.26 8.65
C GLN A 45 -2.10 0.59 9.91
N THR A 46 -2.76 0.49 11.06
CA THR A 46 -2.11 0.73 12.35
C THR A 46 -2.50 -0.34 13.37
N ALA A 47 -1.61 -0.66 14.29
CA ALA A 47 -1.88 -1.52 15.42
C ALA A 47 -2.01 -0.69 16.72
N ARG A 48 -2.92 -1.09 17.63
CA ARG A 48 -3.07 -0.45 18.95
C ARG A 48 -1.99 -0.88 19.94
N ASN A 49 -1.43 -2.07 19.73
CA ASN A 49 -0.35 -2.59 20.53
C ASN A 49 0.97 -2.08 19.96
N ASP A 50 1.81 -1.50 20.82
CA ASP A 50 3.07 -0.86 20.41
C ASP A 50 4.07 -1.88 19.86
N ASP A 51 4.18 -3.07 20.47
CA ASP A 51 5.10 -4.13 20.02
C ASP A 51 4.71 -4.65 18.63
N VAL A 52 3.40 -4.82 18.39
CA VAL A 52 2.89 -5.21 17.06
C VAL A 52 3.13 -4.11 16.04
N ARG A 53 2.94 -2.84 16.42
CA ARG A 53 3.21 -1.71 15.53
C ARG A 53 4.68 -1.65 15.15
N GLU A 54 5.59 -1.75 16.13
CA GLU A 54 7.03 -1.75 15.89
C GLU A 54 7.45 -2.93 15.00
N SER A 55 6.94 -4.15 15.26
CA SER A 55 7.20 -5.33 14.44
C SER A 55 6.79 -5.11 12.98
N VAL A 56 5.62 -4.51 12.72
CA VAL A 56 5.15 -4.22 11.36
C VAL A 56 6.00 -3.14 10.71
N GLU A 57 6.22 -2.00 11.38
CA GLU A 57 6.93 -0.84 10.84
C GLU A 57 8.40 -1.16 10.51
N THR A 58 9.02 -2.08 11.25
CA THR A 58 10.42 -2.48 11.05
C THR A 58 10.59 -3.71 10.15
N CYS A 59 9.50 -4.34 9.74
CA CYS A 59 9.59 -5.54 8.91
C CYS A 59 10.14 -5.20 7.51
N ARG A 60 10.69 -6.22 6.85
CA ARG A 60 11.27 -6.08 5.52
C ARG A 60 10.27 -5.59 4.48
N ALA A 61 9.01 -6.02 4.56
CA ALA A 61 7.97 -5.62 3.61
C ALA A 61 7.73 -4.10 3.65
N GLU A 62 7.59 -3.53 4.85
CA GLU A 62 7.40 -2.08 5.02
C GLU A 62 8.65 -1.30 4.60
N THR A 63 9.84 -1.76 4.95
CA THR A 63 11.09 -1.13 4.53
C THR A 63 11.24 -1.11 3.01
N ASP A 64 10.95 -2.22 2.33
CA ASP A 64 11.02 -2.34 0.87
C ASP A 64 9.96 -1.45 0.18
N PHE A 65 8.75 -1.36 0.75
CA PHE A 65 7.67 -0.50 0.23
C PHE A 65 7.99 0.98 0.44
N ASP A 66 8.43 1.37 1.64
CA ASP A 66 8.76 2.76 1.98
C ASP A 66 9.90 3.31 1.11
N ALA A 67 10.92 2.51 0.84
CA ALA A 67 12.00 2.92 -0.06
C ALA A 67 11.48 3.27 -1.47
N LYS A 68 10.53 2.50 -1.99
CA LYS A 68 9.90 2.78 -3.30
C LYS A 68 8.95 3.98 -3.24
N ARG A 69 8.19 4.11 -2.16
CA ARG A 69 7.31 5.27 -1.93
C ARG A 69 8.11 6.57 -1.93
N ARG A 70 9.22 6.64 -1.19
CA ARG A 70 10.11 7.80 -1.15
C ARG A 70 10.68 8.14 -2.53
N ALA A 71 11.07 7.14 -3.32
CA ALA A 71 11.56 7.36 -4.69
C ALA A 71 10.46 7.95 -5.59
N VAL A 72 9.19 7.52 -5.42
CA VAL A 72 8.05 8.06 -6.15
C VAL A 72 7.73 9.49 -5.70
N LEU A 73 7.78 9.78 -4.40
CA LEU A 73 7.60 11.14 -3.88
C LEU A 73 8.66 12.10 -4.44
N ASP A 74 9.92 11.71 -4.44
CA ASP A 74 11.00 12.49 -5.02
C ASP A 74 10.81 12.72 -6.53
N LEU A 75 10.44 11.67 -7.27
CA LEU A 75 10.09 11.76 -8.70
C LEU A 75 8.99 12.80 -8.96
N LEU A 76 7.99 12.88 -8.10
CA LEU A 76 6.88 13.82 -8.20
C LEU A 76 7.23 15.22 -7.67
N GLY A 77 8.39 15.38 -7.04
CA GLY A 77 8.81 16.63 -6.40
C GLY A 77 8.10 16.91 -5.08
N PHE A 78 7.61 15.87 -4.41
CA PHE A 78 7.06 15.93 -3.07
C PHE A 78 8.14 15.69 -2.01
N SER A 79 7.85 16.01 -0.76
CA SER A 79 8.73 15.64 0.34
C SER A 79 8.79 14.12 0.49
N PRO A 80 9.97 13.51 0.58
CA PRO A 80 10.10 12.06 0.82
C PRO A 80 9.58 11.63 2.19
N GLU A 81 9.34 12.59 3.10
CA GLU A 81 8.77 12.33 4.43
C GLU A 81 7.23 12.33 4.45
N GLU A 82 6.59 12.62 3.31
CA GLU A 82 5.12 12.47 3.23
C GLU A 82 4.72 11.02 3.48
N PRO A 83 3.68 10.78 4.30
CA PRO A 83 3.27 9.44 4.68
C PRO A 83 2.69 8.64 3.51
N THR A 84 2.14 9.31 2.51
CA THR A 84 1.52 8.70 1.32
C THR A 84 1.73 9.57 0.09
N VAL A 85 1.67 8.94 -1.09
CA VAL A 85 1.72 9.66 -2.38
C VAL A 85 0.38 10.35 -2.67
N THR A 86 -0.72 9.75 -2.22
CA THR A 86 -2.08 10.28 -2.39
C THR A 86 -2.51 11.12 -1.19
N GLY A 87 -3.54 11.94 -1.34
CA GLY A 87 -4.10 12.71 -0.23
C GLY A 87 -4.02 14.22 -0.43
N GLY A 88 -3.78 14.68 -1.65
CA GLY A 88 -3.84 16.09 -2.02
C GLY A 88 -5.20 16.73 -1.74
N ASN A 89 -5.25 18.04 -1.74
CA ASN A 89 -6.46 18.83 -1.44
C ASN A 89 -7.52 18.86 -2.56
N GLY A 90 -7.23 18.22 -3.71
CA GLY A 90 -8.15 18.13 -4.85
C GLY A 90 -8.32 19.42 -5.63
N ASP A 91 -7.44 20.42 -5.49
CA ASP A 91 -7.52 21.66 -6.26
C ASP A 91 -6.96 21.49 -7.69
N ASP A 92 -7.45 22.34 -8.60
CA ASP A 92 -7.05 22.29 -10.01
C ASP A 92 -5.58 22.65 -10.22
N PHE A 93 -4.99 23.49 -9.39
CA PHE A 93 -3.58 23.89 -9.52
C PHE A 93 -2.65 22.73 -9.17
N GLY A 94 -2.93 22.02 -8.09
CA GLY A 94 -2.21 20.81 -7.73
C GLY A 94 -2.34 19.72 -8.79
N LEU A 95 -3.57 19.52 -9.31
CA LEU A 95 -3.82 18.56 -10.38
C LEU A 95 -3.00 18.88 -11.64
N VAL A 96 -2.99 20.12 -12.07
CA VAL A 96 -2.22 20.56 -13.26
C VAL A 96 -0.73 20.41 -13.02
N GLY A 97 -0.22 20.77 -11.84
CA GLY A 97 1.19 20.64 -11.48
C GLY A 97 1.67 19.18 -11.57
N VAL A 98 0.95 18.25 -10.94
CA VAL A 98 1.25 16.81 -11.00
C VAL A 98 1.13 16.27 -12.43
N PHE A 99 0.08 16.65 -13.16
CA PHE A 99 -0.10 16.23 -14.56
C PHE A 99 1.09 16.65 -15.43
N LEU A 100 1.53 17.92 -15.36
CA LEU A 100 2.68 18.39 -16.11
C LEU A 100 3.95 17.64 -15.74
N ARG A 101 4.18 17.39 -14.44
CA ARG A 101 5.33 16.58 -13.98
C ARG A 101 5.30 15.18 -14.59
N LEU A 102 4.15 14.54 -14.64
CA LEU A 102 3.99 13.20 -15.21
C LEU A 102 4.21 13.16 -16.74
N LEU A 103 4.04 14.28 -17.45
CA LEU A 103 4.39 14.37 -18.88
C LEU A 103 5.90 14.29 -19.13
N ASP A 104 6.71 14.74 -18.18
CA ASP A 104 8.17 14.80 -18.30
C ASP A 104 8.85 13.46 -17.95
N VAL A 105 8.09 12.47 -17.41
CA VAL A 105 8.63 11.17 -17.01
C VAL A 105 8.23 10.06 -17.97
N PRO A 106 9.06 9.00 -18.13
CA PRO A 106 8.75 7.88 -19.01
C PRO A 106 7.55 7.05 -18.47
N ASP A 107 6.87 6.34 -19.38
CA ASP A 107 5.69 5.51 -19.03
C ASP A 107 5.99 4.49 -17.91
N ARG A 108 7.22 3.96 -17.83
CA ARG A 108 7.64 3.06 -16.74
C ARG A 108 7.55 3.75 -15.37
N ALA A 109 8.03 4.98 -15.26
CA ALA A 109 7.96 5.72 -14.01
C ALA A 109 6.50 6.05 -13.62
N VAL A 110 5.62 6.30 -14.59
CA VAL A 110 4.18 6.44 -14.36
C VAL A 110 3.59 5.15 -13.79
N MET A 111 4.02 3.98 -14.29
CA MET A 111 3.60 2.68 -13.74
C MET A 111 4.11 2.46 -12.32
N ASP A 112 5.35 2.87 -12.01
CA ASP A 112 5.90 2.79 -10.66
C ASP A 112 5.06 3.64 -9.67
N VAL A 113 4.61 4.85 -10.09
CA VAL A 113 3.67 5.67 -9.31
C VAL A 113 2.35 4.93 -9.06
N ILE A 114 1.75 4.32 -10.10
CA ILE A 114 0.50 3.56 -9.96
C ILE A 114 0.65 2.41 -8.97
N VAL A 115 1.75 1.67 -9.03
CA VAL A 115 2.00 0.53 -8.13
C VAL A 115 2.02 0.97 -6.67
N ILE A 116 2.69 2.08 -6.35
CA ILE A 116 2.73 2.61 -4.98
C ILE A 116 1.35 3.09 -4.54
N VAL A 117 0.69 3.92 -5.34
CA VAL A 117 -0.65 4.43 -5.03
C VAL A 117 -1.65 3.29 -4.80
N MET A 118 -1.62 2.25 -5.63
CA MET A 118 -2.52 1.09 -5.44
C MET A 118 -2.15 0.28 -4.21
N GLY A 119 -0.86 0.15 -3.87
CA GLY A 119 -0.42 -0.46 -2.62
C GLY A 119 -0.96 0.27 -1.38
N GLU A 120 -0.96 1.61 -1.40
CA GLU A 120 -1.49 2.45 -0.32
C GLU A 120 -3.01 2.28 -0.09
N THR A 121 -3.76 1.77 -1.07
CA THR A 121 -5.22 1.56 -0.97
C THR A 121 -5.62 0.20 -0.39
N LEU A 122 -4.66 -0.70 -0.17
CA LEU A 122 -4.95 -2.05 0.31
C LEU A 122 -5.27 -2.05 1.81
N ALA A 123 -6.46 -2.51 2.17
CA ALA A 123 -6.87 -2.62 3.57
C ALA A 123 -6.55 -4.01 4.13
N SER A 124 -5.96 -4.06 5.32
CA SER A 124 -5.67 -5.30 6.03
C SER A 124 -6.93 -6.14 6.24
N GLY A 125 -6.83 -7.45 5.96
CA GLY A 125 -7.96 -8.39 6.09
C GLY A 125 -9.06 -8.22 5.05
N SER A 126 -8.86 -7.39 4.02
CA SER A 126 -9.83 -7.26 2.93
C SER A 126 -9.73 -8.42 1.92
N ALA A 127 -10.86 -8.75 1.28
CA ALA A 127 -10.86 -9.72 0.18
C ALA A 127 -9.97 -9.30 -0.99
N ALA A 128 -9.73 -8.00 -1.16
CA ALA A 128 -8.85 -7.48 -2.20
C ALA A 128 -7.38 -7.87 -1.93
N ILE A 129 -6.89 -7.74 -0.69
CA ILE A 129 -5.50 -8.10 -0.37
C ILE A 129 -5.27 -9.60 -0.52
N GLU A 130 -6.26 -10.42 -0.15
CA GLU A 130 -6.21 -11.87 -0.33
C GLU A 130 -6.13 -12.26 -1.81
N ALA A 131 -6.98 -11.66 -2.64
CA ALA A 131 -7.00 -11.92 -4.07
C ALA A 131 -5.69 -11.48 -4.76
N VAL A 132 -5.20 -10.29 -4.44
CA VAL A 132 -3.93 -9.76 -4.98
C VAL A 132 -2.76 -10.61 -4.52
N GLY A 133 -2.69 -10.95 -3.22
CA GLY A 133 -1.63 -11.81 -2.67
C GLY A 133 -1.57 -13.18 -3.33
N GLY A 134 -2.73 -13.79 -3.61
CA GLY A 134 -2.84 -15.05 -4.34
C GLY A 134 -2.37 -14.92 -5.79
N GLU A 135 -2.81 -13.88 -6.51
CA GLU A 135 -2.44 -13.65 -7.92
C GLU A 135 -0.93 -13.44 -8.11
N ILE A 136 -0.29 -12.66 -7.24
CA ILE A 136 1.15 -12.41 -7.34
C ILE A 136 2.02 -13.44 -6.61
N GLY A 137 1.41 -14.42 -5.95
CA GLY A 137 2.10 -15.53 -5.29
C GLY A 137 2.98 -15.07 -4.13
N VAL A 138 2.43 -14.28 -3.19
CA VAL A 138 3.18 -13.77 -2.05
C VAL A 138 3.67 -14.92 -1.17
N ASP A 139 4.98 -15.02 -1.00
CA ASP A 139 5.62 -15.94 -0.05
C ASP A 139 5.91 -15.20 1.25
N MET A 140 5.08 -15.42 2.27
CA MET A 140 5.19 -14.75 3.57
C MET A 140 6.53 -15.01 4.27
N ALA A 141 7.14 -16.18 4.07
CA ALA A 141 8.41 -16.52 4.70
C ALA A 141 9.58 -15.61 4.27
N ARG A 142 9.44 -14.90 3.14
CA ARG A 142 10.43 -13.91 2.67
C ARG A 142 10.35 -12.58 3.40
N TYR A 143 9.20 -12.27 3.99
CA TYR A 143 8.90 -10.95 4.54
C TYR A 143 8.74 -10.95 6.04
N TRP A 144 8.30 -12.06 6.62
CA TRP A 144 8.00 -12.12 8.03
C TRP A 144 8.34 -13.49 8.63
N GLN A 145 8.79 -13.48 9.87
CA GLN A 145 8.96 -14.64 10.74
C GLN A 145 8.30 -14.34 12.07
N ALA A 146 7.80 -15.40 12.73
CA ALA A 146 7.17 -15.24 14.04
C ALA A 146 8.19 -14.69 15.05
N ASP A 147 7.81 -13.61 15.71
CA ASP A 147 8.58 -12.88 16.72
C ASP A 147 7.85 -12.84 18.05
N ASP A 148 8.45 -12.21 19.05
CA ASP A 148 7.87 -12.11 20.39
C ASP A 148 6.51 -11.40 20.36
N ALA A 149 6.34 -10.37 19.52
CA ALA A 149 5.06 -9.66 19.36
C ALA A 149 3.95 -10.59 18.87
N PHE A 150 4.25 -11.49 17.92
CA PHE A 150 3.31 -12.51 17.46
C PHE A 150 2.92 -13.45 18.60
N PHE A 151 3.90 -14.02 19.32
CA PHE A 151 3.62 -14.97 20.38
C PHE A 151 2.85 -14.33 21.54
N GLU A 152 3.10 -13.05 21.85
CA GLU A 152 2.30 -12.32 22.84
C GLU A 152 0.84 -12.14 22.43
N CYS A 153 0.55 -12.09 21.13
CA CYS A 153 -0.82 -12.01 20.60
C CYS A 153 -1.56 -13.36 20.64
N VAL A 154 -0.84 -14.50 20.63
CA VAL A 154 -1.47 -15.83 20.66
C VAL A 154 -1.93 -16.15 22.09
N ARG A 155 -3.25 -16.14 22.30
CA ARG A 155 -3.87 -16.43 23.61
C ARG A 155 -4.40 -17.85 23.74
N ASP A 156 -4.63 -18.52 22.61
CA ASP A 156 -5.17 -19.86 22.58
C ASP A 156 -4.06 -20.88 22.83
N LYS A 157 -4.21 -21.62 23.93
CA LYS A 157 -3.26 -22.64 24.36
C LYS A 157 -3.16 -23.82 23.39
N GLU A 158 -4.26 -24.18 22.74
CA GLU A 158 -4.26 -25.27 21.74
C GLU A 158 -3.45 -24.88 20.51
N VAL A 159 -3.58 -23.60 20.08
CA VAL A 159 -2.77 -23.05 18.98
C VAL A 159 -1.29 -23.06 19.36
N LEU A 160 -0.92 -22.58 20.56
CA LEU A 160 0.46 -22.61 21.05
C LEU A 160 1.02 -24.03 21.11
N THR A 161 0.25 -24.98 21.65
CA THR A 161 0.67 -26.39 21.70
C THR A 161 0.92 -26.97 20.32
N ARG A 162 0.08 -26.62 19.34
CA ARG A 162 0.26 -27.05 17.95
C ARG A 162 1.52 -26.45 17.32
N ILE A 163 1.79 -25.18 17.55
CA ILE A 163 3.02 -24.52 17.08
C ILE A 163 4.25 -25.21 17.67
N VAL A 164 4.25 -25.51 18.99
CA VAL A 164 5.34 -26.25 19.64
C VAL A 164 5.52 -27.64 19.04
N ALA A 165 4.41 -28.34 18.71
CA ALA A 165 4.49 -29.64 18.05
C ALA A 165 5.13 -29.57 16.67
N GLU A 166 4.79 -28.56 15.89
CA GLU A 166 5.35 -28.36 14.55
C GLU A 166 6.85 -27.98 14.58
N VAL A 167 7.26 -27.14 15.55
CA VAL A 167 8.63 -26.61 15.60
C VAL A 167 9.57 -27.53 16.37
N ALA A 168 9.13 -28.04 17.53
CA ALA A 168 9.95 -28.81 18.44
C ALA A 168 9.60 -30.31 18.50
N GLY A 169 8.53 -30.71 17.83
CA GLY A 169 8.04 -32.10 17.77
C GLY A 169 7.01 -32.45 18.85
N GLU A 170 6.19 -33.46 18.55
CA GLU A 170 5.11 -33.95 19.39
C GLU A 170 5.53 -34.32 20.83
N PRO A 171 6.71 -34.95 21.07
CA PRO A 171 7.14 -35.28 22.43
C PRO A 171 7.33 -34.05 23.31
N VAL A 172 7.84 -32.94 22.74
CA VAL A 172 8.05 -31.68 23.47
C VAL A 172 6.72 -31.01 23.76
N ALA A 173 5.83 -30.98 22.78
CA ALA A 173 4.49 -30.45 22.96
C ALA A 173 3.69 -31.19 24.04
N ALA A 174 3.75 -32.55 24.05
CA ALA A 174 3.08 -33.39 25.04
C ALA A 174 3.66 -33.17 26.46
N ALA A 175 4.98 -33.03 26.60
CA ALA A 175 5.63 -32.77 27.87
C ALA A 175 5.18 -31.41 28.47
N ASN A 176 4.93 -30.41 27.64
CA ASN A 176 4.54 -29.06 28.05
C ASN A 176 3.03 -28.81 27.99
N ALA A 177 2.20 -29.79 27.62
CA ALA A 177 0.77 -29.62 27.43
C ALA A 177 0.00 -29.13 28.70
N LYS A 178 0.58 -29.36 29.90
CA LYS A 178 -0.02 -28.88 31.15
C LYS A 178 0.50 -27.52 31.60
N GLU A 179 1.56 -27.04 31.02
CA GLU A 179 2.14 -25.73 31.35
C GLU A 179 1.21 -24.58 30.97
N PRO A 180 1.24 -23.46 31.72
CA PRO A 180 0.53 -22.24 31.33
C PRO A 180 0.96 -21.75 29.94
N GLY A 181 0.04 -21.19 29.16
CA GLY A 181 0.35 -20.64 27.82
C GLY A 181 1.55 -19.68 27.79
N LYS A 182 1.82 -18.96 28.88
CA LYS A 182 2.98 -18.10 29.04
C LYS A 182 4.34 -18.83 28.98
N VAL A 183 4.36 -20.13 29.32
CA VAL A 183 5.56 -20.95 29.25
C VAL A 183 5.78 -21.55 27.87
N LEU A 184 4.73 -21.61 27.08
CA LEU A 184 4.76 -22.12 25.69
C LEU A 184 5.15 -21.07 24.65
N LYS A 185 5.13 -19.80 25.03
CA LYS A 185 5.56 -18.66 24.20
C LYS A 185 7.09 -18.53 24.26
#